data_495d5e5091573d45dbcf1aed0ac8be72
#
_entry.id   495d5e5091573d45dbcf1aed0ac8be72
#
_cell.length_a   1.000
_cell.length_b   1.000
_cell.length_c   1.000
_cell.angle_alpha   90.00
_cell.angle_beta   90.00
_cell.angle_gamma   90.00
#
_symmetry.space_group_name_H-M   'P 1'
#
loop_
_entity.id
_entity.type
_entity.pdbx_description
1 polymer ?
#
loop_
_entity_poly.entity_id
_entity_poly.type
_entity_poly.pdbx_seq_one_letter_code
_entity_poly.pdbx_strand_id
1 'polypeptide(L)'
;MGGFFGVASKEDCVFDLFFGIDYHSHLGTRRGGMAVLGEKGFDRAIHNIENSPFRTKFDKDFQEMEGNLGIGCISDYESQPLIIRSIHGTYAITTVSKINNMDELTQDLYKHGHTHFQEMSGGDINATELVATLIDQKDNLIDGINYALDKVDGSLSLLLMNENGIYAARDKQGRTPITIGRKEGSFCASFENFAYKNLGYTDYKELGPGEIVVMTPKNCITLSDPNSDMKICTFLWVYYGYTASSYEGVNVEQMRYNCGAKMAQRDNVQPDIVAGVPDSGIAHAVGYANESGIPFSRPFIKYTPTWPR
;
A
#
# COMPACT_ATOMS: atom_id res chain seq x y z
N MET A 1 -5.13 -7.64 -4.08
CA MET A 1 -3.96 -6.87 -3.64
C MET A 1 -4.40 -5.45 -3.37
N GLY A 2 -3.55 -4.58 -2.88
CA GLY A 2 -3.91 -3.20 -2.62
C GLY A 2 -2.67 -2.35 -2.43
N GLY A 3 -2.87 -1.05 -2.25
CA GLY A 3 -1.83 -0.10 -1.89
C GLY A 3 -2.44 1.02 -1.08
N PHE A 4 -1.64 1.69 -0.28
CA PHE A 4 -2.09 2.78 0.58
C PHE A 4 -1.20 4.01 0.46
N PHE A 5 -1.75 5.14 0.87
CA PHE A 5 -1.06 6.41 1.02
C PHE A 5 -1.50 7.08 2.32
N GLY A 6 -0.55 7.70 3.03
CA GLY A 6 -0.82 8.49 4.21
C GLY A 6 -0.01 9.78 4.21
N VAL A 7 -0.56 10.87 4.70
CA VAL A 7 0.09 12.18 4.70
C VAL A 7 -0.21 12.97 5.97
N ALA A 8 0.85 13.47 6.61
CA ALA A 8 0.80 14.41 7.74
C ALA A 8 1.39 15.74 7.28
N SER A 9 0.58 16.79 7.23
CA SER A 9 0.96 18.10 6.69
C SER A 9 0.63 19.24 7.65
N LYS A 10 1.36 20.35 7.57
CA LYS A 10 1.02 21.59 8.26
C LYS A 10 -0.21 22.28 7.67
N GLU A 11 -0.43 22.08 6.36
CA GLU A 11 -1.53 22.63 5.61
C GLU A 11 -2.53 21.53 5.27
N ASP A 12 -3.61 21.87 4.60
CA ASP A 12 -4.56 20.87 4.10
C ASP A 12 -3.87 19.81 3.26
N CYS A 13 -4.16 18.54 3.55
CA CYS A 13 -3.48 17.40 2.94
C CYS A 13 -4.32 16.67 1.89
N VAL A 14 -5.56 17.10 1.65
CA VAL A 14 -6.53 16.35 0.82
C VAL A 14 -6.04 16.17 -0.61
N PHE A 15 -5.38 17.20 -1.19
CA PHE A 15 -4.79 17.10 -2.52
C PHE A 15 -3.74 15.98 -2.61
N ASP A 16 -2.78 15.99 -1.70
CA ASP A 16 -1.72 14.99 -1.68
C ASP A 16 -2.26 13.59 -1.40
N LEU A 17 -3.24 13.48 -0.49
CA LEU A 17 -3.91 12.22 -0.17
C LEU A 17 -4.64 11.66 -1.39
N PHE A 18 -5.48 12.46 -2.04
CA PHE A 18 -6.28 12.06 -3.18
C PHE A 18 -5.43 11.52 -4.33
N PHE A 19 -4.44 12.30 -4.77
CA PHE A 19 -3.56 11.86 -5.85
C PHE A 19 -2.59 10.75 -5.41
N GLY A 20 -2.13 10.77 -4.16
CA GLY A 20 -1.32 9.69 -3.61
C GLY A 20 -2.03 8.33 -3.64
N ILE A 21 -3.33 8.29 -3.30
CA ILE A 21 -4.15 7.08 -3.42
C ILE A 21 -4.36 6.70 -4.90
N ASP A 22 -4.74 7.68 -5.74
CA ASP A 22 -5.02 7.44 -7.16
C ASP A 22 -3.82 6.82 -7.89
N TYR A 23 -2.60 7.23 -7.57
CA TYR A 23 -1.39 6.65 -8.12
C TYR A 23 -1.19 5.16 -7.78
N HIS A 24 -1.93 4.62 -6.79
CA HIS A 24 -1.97 3.19 -6.49
C HIS A 24 -3.09 2.42 -7.20
N SER A 25 -3.85 3.06 -8.12
CA SER A 25 -4.99 2.43 -8.80
C SER A 25 -4.65 1.19 -9.63
N HIS A 26 -3.38 0.98 -9.98
CA HIS A 26 -2.92 -0.24 -10.65
C HIS A 26 -2.80 -1.45 -9.70
N LEU A 27 -2.84 -1.25 -8.38
CA LEU A 27 -2.71 -2.31 -7.36
C LEU A 27 -4.04 -2.93 -6.93
N GLY A 28 -5.16 -2.29 -7.25
CA GLY A 28 -6.49 -2.79 -6.90
C GLY A 28 -7.58 -2.17 -7.77
N THR A 29 -8.75 -2.82 -7.82
CA THR A 29 -9.80 -2.46 -8.79
C THR A 29 -11.20 -2.39 -8.22
N ARG A 30 -11.42 -2.74 -6.95
CA ARG A 30 -12.78 -2.89 -6.43
C ARG A 30 -13.20 -1.79 -5.46
N ARG A 31 -12.33 -1.44 -4.54
CA ARG A 31 -12.62 -0.47 -3.49
C ARG A 31 -11.56 0.60 -3.46
N GLY A 32 -11.96 1.83 -3.25
CA GLY A 32 -11.09 2.92 -2.85
C GLY A 32 -11.66 3.56 -1.59
N GLY A 33 -10.78 4.10 -0.75
CA GLY A 33 -11.20 4.82 0.42
C GLY A 33 -10.18 5.83 0.89
N MET A 34 -10.67 6.90 1.49
CA MET A 34 -9.86 7.93 2.12
C MET A 34 -10.51 8.38 3.43
N ALA A 35 -9.70 8.71 4.40
CA ALA A 35 -10.10 9.33 5.66
C ALA A 35 -9.14 10.46 5.99
N VAL A 36 -9.69 11.55 6.47
CA VAL A 36 -8.94 12.72 6.93
C VAL A 36 -9.29 13.04 8.38
N LEU A 37 -8.35 13.67 9.06
CA LEU A 37 -8.56 14.25 10.38
C LEU A 37 -8.19 15.74 10.32
N GLY A 38 -9.19 16.57 10.59
CA GLY A 38 -9.09 18.01 10.66
C GLY A 38 -9.75 18.58 11.91
N GLU A 39 -9.97 19.88 11.95
CA GLU A 39 -10.59 20.57 13.10
C GLU A 39 -12.00 20.05 13.44
N LYS A 40 -12.73 19.57 12.45
CA LYS A 40 -14.10 19.02 12.59
C LYS A 40 -14.09 17.54 13.05
N GLY A 41 -12.94 16.93 13.24
CA GLY A 41 -12.77 15.53 13.55
C GLY A 41 -12.49 14.69 12.31
N PHE A 42 -12.85 13.40 12.38
CA PHE A 42 -12.67 12.46 11.27
C PHE A 42 -13.74 12.61 10.21
N ASP A 43 -13.33 12.64 8.94
CA ASP A 43 -14.19 12.46 7.78
C ASP A 43 -13.70 11.30 6.93
N ARG A 44 -14.63 10.53 6.31
CA ARG A 44 -14.31 9.30 5.58
C ARG A 44 -15.23 9.09 4.39
N ALA A 45 -14.64 8.74 3.25
CA ALA A 45 -15.36 8.25 2.07
C ALA A 45 -14.80 6.89 1.62
N ILE A 46 -15.71 5.98 1.22
CA ILE A 46 -15.38 4.68 0.64
C ILE A 46 -16.30 4.44 -0.55
N HIS A 47 -15.73 4.13 -1.71
CA HIS A 47 -16.48 3.88 -2.93
C HIS A 47 -16.08 2.59 -3.63
N ASN A 48 -17.06 1.99 -4.33
CA ASN A 48 -16.79 0.96 -5.32
C ASN A 48 -16.20 1.62 -6.58
N ILE A 49 -15.03 1.17 -7.02
CA ILE A 49 -14.31 1.68 -8.19
C ILE A 49 -14.25 0.69 -9.35
N GLU A 50 -15.01 -0.41 -9.30
CA GLU A 50 -15.00 -1.45 -10.35
C GLU A 50 -15.42 -0.90 -11.72
N ASN A 51 -16.37 0.02 -11.74
CA ASN A 51 -16.97 0.55 -12.97
C ASN A 51 -16.59 2.00 -13.28
N SER A 52 -15.71 2.60 -12.48
CA SER A 52 -15.32 4.01 -12.67
C SER A 52 -13.99 4.27 -11.94
N PRO A 53 -13.08 5.07 -12.52
CA PRO A 53 -11.81 5.42 -11.89
C PRO A 53 -11.97 6.06 -10.52
N PHE A 54 -10.96 5.87 -9.66
CA PHE A 54 -10.89 6.50 -8.33
C PHE A 54 -11.19 8.01 -8.41
N ARG A 55 -10.52 8.73 -9.28
CA ARG A 55 -10.69 10.19 -9.44
C ARG A 55 -12.14 10.61 -9.68
N THR A 56 -12.88 9.86 -10.49
CA THR A 56 -14.27 10.17 -10.80
C THR A 56 -15.20 9.90 -9.62
N LYS A 57 -14.93 8.83 -8.87
CA LYS A 57 -15.74 8.43 -7.71
C LYS A 57 -15.57 9.36 -6.52
N PHE A 58 -14.37 9.85 -6.31
CA PHE A 58 -14.00 10.68 -5.16
C PHE A 58 -13.95 12.18 -5.46
N ASP A 59 -14.40 12.63 -6.64
CA ASP A 59 -14.35 14.05 -7.02
C ASP A 59 -15.11 14.97 -6.05
N LYS A 60 -16.28 14.53 -5.59
CA LYS A 60 -17.07 15.25 -4.61
C LYS A 60 -16.40 15.25 -3.23
N ASP A 61 -15.94 14.09 -2.77
CA ASP A 61 -15.26 13.94 -1.47
C ASP A 61 -14.00 14.81 -1.43
N PHE A 62 -13.25 14.83 -2.53
CA PHE A 62 -12.07 15.70 -2.69
C PHE A 62 -12.38 17.19 -2.50
N GLN A 63 -13.55 17.65 -2.95
CA GLN A 63 -13.98 19.05 -2.83
C GLN A 63 -14.52 19.40 -1.44
N GLU A 64 -15.06 18.43 -0.70
CA GLU A 64 -15.77 18.64 0.56
C GLU A 64 -14.90 18.33 1.79
N MET A 65 -13.92 17.42 1.67
CA MET A 65 -13.04 17.05 2.77
C MET A 65 -11.98 18.12 3.04
N GLU A 66 -11.62 18.26 4.31
CA GLU A 66 -10.57 19.14 4.78
C GLU A 66 -9.85 18.48 5.98
N GLY A 67 -8.53 18.51 5.99
CA GLY A 67 -7.73 17.97 7.09
C GLY A 67 -6.24 18.08 6.87
N ASN A 68 -5.48 17.94 7.92
CA ASN A 68 -4.02 18.00 7.90
C ASN A 68 -3.34 16.63 8.14
N LEU A 69 -4.10 15.63 8.52
CA LEU A 69 -3.73 14.22 8.55
C LEU A 69 -4.67 13.43 7.65
N GLY A 70 -4.15 12.53 6.85
CA GLY A 70 -4.98 11.71 5.98
C GLY A 70 -4.35 10.36 5.68
N ILE A 71 -5.19 9.32 5.59
CA ILE A 71 -4.83 7.98 5.12
C ILE A 71 -5.85 7.48 4.13
N GLY A 72 -5.42 6.64 3.20
CA GLY A 72 -6.35 6.00 2.28
C GLY A 72 -5.70 4.85 1.50
N CYS A 73 -6.53 4.15 0.76
CA CYS A 73 -6.08 2.96 0.04
C CYS A 73 -6.91 2.65 -1.20
N ILE A 74 -6.31 1.82 -2.04
CA ILE A 74 -6.98 1.02 -3.07
C ILE A 74 -6.97 -0.44 -2.60
N SER A 75 -8.10 -1.14 -2.70
CA SER A 75 -8.25 -2.54 -2.27
C SER A 75 -9.07 -3.35 -3.27
N ASP A 76 -8.78 -4.66 -3.34
CA ASP A 76 -9.56 -5.62 -4.14
C ASP A 76 -10.68 -6.30 -3.33
N TYR A 77 -10.67 -6.18 -2.01
CA TYR A 77 -11.60 -6.95 -1.17
C TYR A 77 -12.37 -6.07 -0.18
N GLU A 78 -11.67 -5.35 0.67
CA GLU A 78 -12.22 -4.79 1.87
C GLU A 78 -12.58 -3.32 1.73
N SER A 79 -13.65 -2.94 2.42
CA SER A 79 -14.00 -1.54 2.64
C SER A 79 -13.07 -0.97 3.72
N GLN A 80 -12.27 0.02 3.38
CA GLN A 80 -11.35 0.73 4.27
C GLN A 80 -11.02 2.13 3.72
N PRO A 81 -10.51 3.09 4.54
CA PRO A 81 -10.13 2.96 5.95
C PRO A 81 -11.31 2.73 6.88
N LEU A 82 -11.07 2.07 8.02
CA LEU A 82 -12.05 1.95 9.11
C LEU A 82 -11.78 3.03 10.17
N ILE A 83 -12.83 3.66 10.69
CA ILE A 83 -12.75 4.52 11.88
C ILE A 83 -13.20 3.69 13.07
N ILE A 84 -12.31 3.53 14.04
CA ILE A 84 -12.49 2.68 15.21
C ILE A 84 -12.51 3.55 16.46
N ARG A 85 -13.44 3.28 17.36
CA ARG A 85 -13.43 3.80 18.72
C ARG A 85 -13.03 2.69 19.67
N SER A 86 -11.87 2.82 20.31
CA SER A 86 -11.29 1.77 21.13
C SER A 86 -10.75 2.30 22.46
N ILE A 87 -10.06 1.43 23.22
CA ILE A 87 -9.33 1.79 24.44
C ILE A 87 -8.21 2.80 24.16
N HIS A 88 -7.68 2.83 22.92
CA HIS A 88 -6.65 3.77 22.49
C HIS A 88 -7.22 5.11 21.97
N GLY A 89 -8.50 5.36 22.19
CA GLY A 89 -9.20 6.51 21.64
C GLY A 89 -9.81 6.23 20.26
N THR A 90 -10.05 7.28 19.48
CA THR A 90 -10.54 7.15 18.11
C THR A 90 -9.38 7.20 17.15
N TYR A 91 -9.33 6.25 16.20
CA TYR A 91 -8.33 6.23 15.14
C TYR A 91 -8.94 5.75 13.82
N ALA A 92 -8.34 6.12 12.71
CA ALA A 92 -8.60 5.52 11.40
C ALA A 92 -7.48 4.55 11.05
N ILE A 93 -7.80 3.41 10.41
CA ILE A 93 -6.81 2.38 10.04
C ILE A 93 -7.06 1.88 8.63
N THR A 94 -5.97 1.64 7.90
CA THR A 94 -5.96 0.94 6.61
C THR A 94 -4.83 -0.08 6.57
N THR A 95 -5.06 -1.20 5.89
CA THR A 95 -4.12 -2.32 5.82
C THR A 95 -3.89 -2.80 4.39
N VAL A 96 -2.69 -3.27 4.11
CA VAL A 96 -2.39 -4.16 2.99
C VAL A 96 -1.91 -5.47 3.60
N SER A 97 -2.78 -6.47 3.57
CA SER A 97 -2.56 -7.72 4.29
C SER A 97 -2.94 -8.97 3.51
N LYS A 98 -2.33 -10.08 3.89
CA LYS A 98 -2.77 -11.44 3.61
C LYS A 98 -2.63 -12.23 4.91
N ILE A 99 -3.77 -12.55 5.54
CA ILE A 99 -3.83 -13.25 6.81
C ILE A 99 -4.23 -14.71 6.53
N ASN A 100 -3.31 -15.64 6.74
CA ASN A 100 -3.54 -17.06 6.46
C ASN A 100 -4.27 -17.76 7.63
N ASN A 101 -4.08 -17.28 8.85
CA ASN A 101 -4.64 -17.83 10.09
C ASN A 101 -5.87 -17.05 10.60
N MET A 102 -6.67 -16.46 9.69
CA MET A 102 -7.82 -15.62 10.07
C MET A 102 -8.82 -16.34 10.96
N ASP A 103 -9.18 -17.59 10.62
CA ASP A 103 -10.14 -18.38 11.41
C ASP A 103 -9.61 -18.69 12.80
N GLU A 104 -8.32 -19.02 12.94
CA GLU A 104 -7.68 -19.28 14.23
C GLU A 104 -7.69 -18.04 15.12
N LEU A 105 -7.28 -16.88 14.57
CA LEU A 105 -7.30 -15.61 15.30
C LEU A 105 -8.72 -15.22 15.72
N THR A 106 -9.70 -15.39 14.85
CA THR A 106 -11.11 -15.12 15.14
C THR A 106 -11.63 -16.01 16.27
N GLN A 107 -11.34 -17.30 16.23
CA GLN A 107 -11.74 -18.25 17.29
C GLN A 107 -11.06 -17.93 18.62
N ASP A 108 -9.81 -17.51 18.60
CA ASP A 108 -9.09 -17.10 19.80
C ASP A 108 -9.73 -15.85 20.44
N LEU A 109 -10.04 -14.83 19.62
CA LEU A 109 -10.74 -13.63 20.08
C LEU A 109 -12.11 -13.93 20.68
N TYR A 110 -12.89 -14.83 20.10
CA TYR A 110 -14.19 -15.25 20.67
C TYR A 110 -14.04 -15.94 22.02
N LYS A 111 -13.02 -16.77 22.22
CA LYS A 111 -12.72 -17.39 23.53
C LYS A 111 -12.34 -16.36 24.60
N HIS A 112 -11.78 -15.22 24.20
CA HIS A 112 -11.38 -14.13 25.09
C HIS A 112 -12.43 -13.02 25.24
N GLY A 113 -13.66 -13.26 24.80
CA GLY A 113 -14.81 -12.39 25.06
C GLY A 113 -15.20 -11.45 23.94
N HIS A 114 -14.55 -11.47 22.81
CA HIS A 114 -15.03 -10.79 21.60
C HIS A 114 -16.31 -11.47 21.13
N THR A 115 -17.35 -10.71 20.77
CA THR A 115 -18.66 -11.30 20.50
C THR A 115 -19.07 -11.25 19.03
N HIS A 116 -18.57 -10.29 18.27
CA HIS A 116 -18.94 -10.09 16.87
C HIS A 116 -17.95 -9.17 16.15
N PHE A 117 -17.93 -9.27 14.82
CA PHE A 117 -17.34 -8.29 13.92
C PHE A 117 -18.46 -7.51 13.22
N GLN A 118 -18.25 -6.24 12.95
CA GLN A 118 -19.27 -5.34 12.39
C GLN A 118 -19.09 -5.14 10.88
N GLU A 119 -17.84 -5.06 10.43
CA GLU A 119 -17.52 -4.87 9.02
C GLU A 119 -17.35 -6.22 8.33
N MET A 120 -18.25 -6.51 7.39
CA MET A 120 -18.22 -7.75 6.61
C MET A 120 -18.01 -7.44 5.14
N SER A 121 -17.15 -8.20 4.48
CA SER A 121 -16.87 -8.11 3.07
C SER A 121 -17.31 -9.38 2.34
N GLY A 122 -18.51 -9.33 1.72
CA GLY A 122 -19.05 -10.49 0.99
C GLY A 122 -19.44 -11.69 1.86
N GLY A 123 -19.66 -11.47 3.16
CA GLY A 123 -19.95 -12.52 4.15
C GLY A 123 -18.74 -12.95 4.97
N ASP A 124 -17.55 -12.47 4.61
CA ASP A 124 -16.30 -12.71 5.35
C ASP A 124 -15.96 -11.54 6.29
N ILE A 125 -15.24 -11.84 7.37
CA ILE A 125 -14.74 -10.81 8.31
C ILE A 125 -13.76 -9.89 7.57
N ASN A 126 -13.91 -8.58 7.78
CA ASN A 126 -12.97 -7.60 7.27
C ASN A 126 -11.62 -7.75 7.98
N ALA A 127 -10.54 -8.03 7.23
CA ALA A 127 -9.21 -8.24 7.79
C ALA A 127 -8.67 -7.00 8.50
N THR A 128 -9.06 -5.79 8.07
CA THR A 128 -8.66 -4.55 8.74
C THR A 128 -9.32 -4.42 10.11
N GLU A 129 -10.58 -4.84 10.28
CA GLU A 129 -11.25 -4.90 11.60
C GLU A 129 -10.61 -5.94 12.51
N LEU A 130 -10.26 -7.12 11.97
CA LEU A 130 -9.53 -8.13 12.74
C LEU A 130 -8.20 -7.58 13.26
N VAL A 131 -7.44 -6.89 12.42
CA VAL A 131 -6.17 -6.25 12.82
C VAL A 131 -6.41 -5.20 13.91
N ALA A 132 -7.42 -4.34 13.77
CA ALA A 132 -7.79 -3.37 14.81
C ALA A 132 -8.14 -4.05 16.14
N THR A 133 -8.91 -5.16 16.08
CA THR A 133 -9.26 -5.94 17.28
C THR A 133 -8.02 -6.57 17.94
N LEU A 134 -7.03 -7.01 17.15
CA LEU A 134 -5.77 -7.51 17.70
C LEU A 134 -4.95 -6.39 18.37
N ILE A 135 -4.92 -5.19 17.78
CA ILE A 135 -4.25 -4.02 18.36
C ILE A 135 -4.85 -3.68 19.73
N ASP A 136 -6.16 -3.75 19.84
CA ASP A 136 -6.89 -3.43 21.07
C ASP A 136 -6.72 -4.48 22.20
N GLN A 137 -6.01 -5.60 21.96
CA GLN A 137 -5.66 -6.58 23.01
C GLN A 137 -4.51 -6.13 23.92
N LYS A 138 -3.91 -4.97 23.68
CA LYS A 138 -2.77 -4.45 24.47
C LYS A 138 -3.09 -3.08 25.06
N ASP A 139 -2.42 -2.74 26.17
CA ASP A 139 -2.68 -1.52 26.92
C ASP A 139 -2.18 -0.25 26.24
N ASN A 140 -1.25 -0.36 25.30
CA ASN A 140 -0.79 0.76 24.49
C ASN A 140 -0.72 0.42 23.00
N LEU A 141 -0.83 1.45 22.18
CA LEU A 141 -0.96 1.34 20.74
C LEU A 141 0.23 0.64 20.06
N ILE A 142 1.46 0.91 20.52
CA ILE A 142 2.66 0.34 19.89
C ILE A 142 2.79 -1.15 20.19
N ASP A 143 2.54 -1.54 21.42
CA ASP A 143 2.51 -2.97 21.79
C ASP A 143 1.37 -3.68 21.06
N GLY A 144 0.24 -2.99 20.86
CA GLY A 144 -0.89 -3.50 20.06
C GLY A 144 -0.51 -3.75 18.59
N ILE A 145 0.14 -2.80 17.96
CA ILE A 145 0.62 -2.95 16.57
C ILE A 145 1.64 -4.11 16.48
N ASN A 146 2.62 -4.13 17.38
CA ASN A 146 3.61 -5.23 17.42
C ASN A 146 2.93 -6.59 17.63
N TYR A 147 1.94 -6.66 18.53
CA TYR A 147 1.18 -7.89 18.78
C TYR A 147 0.43 -8.35 17.51
N ALA A 148 -0.23 -7.44 16.79
CA ALA A 148 -0.89 -7.77 15.53
C ALA A 148 0.10 -8.27 14.47
N LEU A 149 1.26 -7.61 14.31
CA LEU A 149 2.33 -8.05 13.41
C LEU A 149 2.86 -9.44 13.78
N ASP A 150 2.95 -9.76 15.07
CA ASP A 150 3.44 -11.05 15.56
C ASP A 150 2.43 -12.19 15.40
N LYS A 151 1.14 -11.91 15.57
CA LYS A 151 0.06 -12.92 15.53
C LYS A 151 -0.37 -13.30 14.13
N VAL A 152 -0.22 -12.39 13.16
CA VAL A 152 -0.60 -12.67 11.78
C VAL A 152 0.38 -13.62 11.12
N ASP A 153 -0.11 -14.80 10.72
CA ASP A 153 0.58 -15.66 9.77
C ASP A 153 0.27 -15.17 8.35
N GLY A 154 1.28 -14.64 7.68
CA GLY A 154 1.11 -14.02 6.36
C GLY A 154 1.89 -12.72 6.23
N SER A 155 1.25 -11.69 5.68
CA SER A 155 1.81 -10.34 5.60
C SER A 155 0.83 -9.31 6.13
N LEU A 156 1.34 -8.31 6.82
CA LEU A 156 0.56 -7.20 7.34
C LEU A 156 1.40 -5.93 7.36
N SER A 157 1.03 -4.97 6.51
CA SER A 157 1.48 -3.59 6.59
C SER A 157 0.28 -2.67 6.80
N LEU A 158 0.41 -1.65 7.62
CA LEU A 158 -0.71 -0.79 7.97
C LEU A 158 -0.31 0.69 8.10
N LEU A 159 -1.33 1.55 7.92
CA LEU A 159 -1.32 2.94 8.37
C LEU A 159 -2.46 3.11 9.39
N LEU A 160 -2.14 3.76 10.51
CA LEU A 160 -3.10 4.11 11.54
C LEU A 160 -2.97 5.60 11.85
N MET A 161 -4.07 6.34 11.85
CA MET A 161 -4.12 7.78 12.04
C MET A 161 -4.94 8.13 13.28
N ASN A 162 -4.36 8.90 14.18
CA ASN A 162 -5.05 9.54 15.29
C ASN A 162 -4.55 10.99 15.48
N GLU A 163 -5.00 11.66 16.54
CA GLU A 163 -4.59 13.05 16.86
C GLU A 163 -3.08 13.25 17.02
N ASN A 164 -2.33 12.20 17.34
CA ASN A 164 -0.87 12.26 17.54
C ASN A 164 -0.08 12.15 16.23
N GLY A 165 -0.73 11.76 15.12
CA GLY A 165 -0.11 11.61 13.82
C GLY A 165 -0.50 10.33 13.09
N ILE A 166 0.31 9.94 12.11
CA ILE A 166 0.13 8.73 11.31
C ILE A 166 1.21 7.73 11.66
N TYR A 167 0.78 6.60 12.19
CA TYR A 167 1.64 5.44 12.44
C TYR A 167 1.72 4.61 11.17
N ALA A 168 2.92 4.28 10.74
CA ALA A 168 3.18 3.37 9.63
C ALA A 168 3.95 2.16 10.16
N ALA A 169 3.41 0.97 9.97
CA ALA A 169 4.02 -0.28 10.43
C ALA A 169 4.18 -1.25 9.26
N ARG A 170 5.43 -1.63 8.99
CA ARG A 170 5.76 -2.57 7.92
C ARG A 170 5.65 -4.01 8.40
N ASP A 171 5.22 -4.88 7.50
CA ASP A 171 5.20 -6.34 7.68
C ASP A 171 6.44 -6.86 8.40
N LYS A 172 6.24 -7.80 9.34
CA LYS A 172 7.30 -8.36 10.19
C LYS A 172 8.49 -8.93 9.41
N GLN A 173 8.26 -9.46 8.22
CA GLN A 173 9.30 -9.97 7.33
C GLN A 173 9.58 -9.03 6.15
N GLY A 174 9.00 -7.83 6.14
CA GLY A 174 9.20 -6.84 5.08
C GLY A 174 8.71 -7.27 3.70
N ARG A 175 7.72 -8.19 3.61
CA ARG A 175 7.20 -8.71 2.33
C ARG A 175 6.63 -7.63 1.44
N THR A 176 5.99 -6.64 2.04
CA THR A 176 5.44 -5.46 1.37
C THR A 176 6.16 -4.20 1.82
N PRO A 177 6.46 -3.26 0.92
CA PRO A 177 7.22 -2.07 1.25
C PRO A 177 6.36 -1.02 1.94
N ILE A 178 7.00 -0.16 2.74
CA ILE A 178 6.51 1.16 3.11
C ILE A 178 7.67 2.14 2.93
N THR A 179 7.46 3.14 2.09
CA THR A 179 8.42 4.20 1.82
C THR A 179 7.91 5.51 2.39
N ILE A 180 8.78 6.25 3.05
CA ILE A 180 8.49 7.56 3.63
C ILE A 180 9.06 8.64 2.73
N GLY A 181 8.20 9.57 2.30
CA GLY A 181 8.58 10.78 1.59
C GLY A 181 8.52 11.99 2.49
N ARG A 182 9.32 13.02 2.16
CA ARG A 182 9.36 14.31 2.88
C ARG A 182 9.34 15.47 1.90
N LYS A 183 8.57 16.50 2.21
CA LYS A 183 8.69 17.86 1.69
C LYS A 183 8.58 18.88 2.81
N GLU A 184 8.76 20.15 2.53
CA GLU A 184 8.67 21.18 3.57
C GLU A 184 7.31 21.15 4.27
N GLY A 185 7.32 21.01 5.60
CA GLY A 185 6.11 20.96 6.42
C GLY A 185 5.25 19.72 6.25
N SER A 186 5.73 18.64 5.59
CA SER A 186 4.92 17.45 5.37
C SER A 186 5.76 16.17 5.27
N PHE A 187 5.21 15.07 5.81
CA PHE A 187 5.67 13.70 5.60
C PHE A 187 4.55 12.85 5.02
N CYS A 188 4.92 11.88 4.20
CA CYS A 188 3.98 10.89 3.69
C CYS A 188 4.54 9.48 3.80
N ALA A 189 3.64 8.50 3.94
CA ALA A 189 3.94 7.08 3.82
C ALA A 189 3.23 6.52 2.58
N SER A 190 3.91 5.71 1.81
CA SER A 190 3.40 5.17 0.55
C SER A 190 3.83 3.72 0.37
N PHE A 191 2.99 2.95 -0.31
CA PHE A 191 3.35 1.62 -0.77
C PHE A 191 4.38 1.67 -1.91
N GLU A 192 4.33 2.74 -2.75
CA GLU A 192 5.22 2.96 -3.88
C GLU A 192 5.77 4.38 -3.88
N ASN A 193 7.08 4.53 -4.03
CA ASN A 193 7.74 5.83 -3.93
C ASN A 193 7.48 6.78 -5.13
N PHE A 194 7.14 6.26 -6.30
CA PHE A 194 6.80 7.12 -7.43
C PHE A 194 5.57 8.01 -7.13
N ALA A 195 4.63 7.50 -6.32
CA ALA A 195 3.41 8.22 -5.98
C ALA A 195 3.71 9.57 -5.31
N TYR A 196 4.54 9.57 -4.28
CA TYR A 196 4.87 10.81 -3.60
C TYR A 196 5.89 11.67 -4.36
N LYS A 197 6.75 11.08 -5.21
CA LYS A 197 7.66 11.84 -6.08
C LYS A 197 6.87 12.74 -7.05
N ASN A 198 5.77 12.23 -7.58
CA ASN A 198 4.86 13.02 -8.42
C ASN A 198 4.15 14.16 -7.66
N LEU A 199 4.14 14.11 -6.33
CA LEU A 199 3.57 15.13 -5.44
C LEU A 199 4.64 16.08 -4.86
N GLY A 200 5.87 16.00 -5.36
CA GLY A 200 6.98 16.86 -4.98
C GLY A 200 7.69 16.47 -3.68
N TYR A 201 7.42 15.27 -3.15
CA TYR A 201 8.19 14.72 -2.03
C TYR A 201 9.51 14.10 -2.53
N THR A 202 10.49 14.10 -1.66
CA THR A 202 11.77 13.39 -1.83
C THR A 202 11.83 12.17 -0.93
N ASP A 203 12.60 11.16 -1.34
CA ASP A 203 12.83 9.96 -0.51
C ASP A 203 13.43 10.38 0.84
N TYR A 204 12.83 9.90 1.93
CA TYR A 204 13.32 10.12 3.29
C TYR A 204 13.83 8.82 3.90
N LYS A 205 13.01 7.78 3.90
CA LYS A 205 13.33 6.48 4.49
C LYS A 205 12.48 5.37 3.86
N GLU A 206 13.03 4.19 3.70
CA GLU A 206 12.30 2.96 3.48
C GLU A 206 12.29 2.18 4.80
N LEU A 207 11.10 1.77 5.27
CA LEU A 207 11.00 1.07 6.55
C LEU A 207 11.56 -0.33 6.42
N GLY A 208 12.31 -0.77 7.43
CA GLY A 208 12.77 -2.15 7.55
C GLY A 208 11.67 -3.12 8.01
N PRO A 209 11.94 -4.45 8.03
CA PRO A 209 10.98 -5.47 8.47
C PRO A 209 10.53 -5.25 9.91
N GLY A 210 9.21 -5.18 10.15
CA GLY A 210 8.63 -4.97 11.47
C GLY A 210 8.83 -3.57 12.05
N GLU A 211 9.39 -2.64 11.29
CA GLU A 211 9.60 -1.28 11.77
C GLU A 211 8.28 -0.52 11.89
N ILE A 212 8.17 0.25 12.98
CA ILE A 212 7.04 1.16 13.23
C ILE A 212 7.57 2.57 13.38
N VAL A 213 6.98 3.50 12.63
CA VAL A 213 7.25 4.94 12.76
C VAL A 213 5.96 5.70 13.02
N VAL A 214 6.06 6.88 13.64
CA VAL A 214 4.99 7.87 13.67
C VAL A 214 5.43 9.10 12.90
N MET A 215 4.57 9.57 12.01
CA MET A 215 4.74 10.78 11.23
C MET A 215 3.83 11.89 11.74
N THR A 216 4.40 13.05 11.90
CA THR A 216 3.71 14.32 12.12
C THR A 216 4.14 15.31 11.03
N PRO A 217 3.52 16.48 10.91
CA PRO A 217 3.99 17.51 9.95
C PRO A 217 5.45 17.94 10.13
N LYS A 218 6.02 17.71 11.33
CA LYS A 218 7.38 18.16 11.70
C LYS A 218 8.40 17.04 11.70
N ASN A 219 8.00 15.83 12.08
CA ASN A 219 8.92 14.73 12.42
C ASN A 219 8.40 13.40 11.90
N CYS A 220 9.35 12.50 11.58
CA CYS A 220 9.12 11.07 11.45
C CYS A 220 10.02 10.37 12.48
N ILE A 221 9.43 9.70 13.45
CA ILE A 221 10.11 9.12 14.62
C ILE A 221 9.93 7.61 14.60
N THR A 222 11.02 6.84 14.72
CA THR A 222 10.99 5.39 14.89
C THR A 222 10.55 5.05 16.31
N LEU A 223 9.53 4.19 16.42
CA LEU A 223 8.95 3.71 17.68
C LEU A 223 9.28 2.24 17.96
N SER A 224 9.51 1.46 16.90
CA SER A 224 10.00 0.09 16.98
C SER A 224 11.04 -0.09 15.89
N ASP A 225 12.23 -0.53 16.27
CA ASP A 225 13.35 -0.74 15.34
C ASP A 225 13.09 -1.93 14.40
N PRO A 226 13.63 -1.90 13.17
CA PRO A 226 13.51 -3.02 12.26
C PRO A 226 14.27 -4.25 12.74
N ASN A 227 13.75 -5.42 12.43
CA ASN A 227 14.48 -6.67 12.58
C ASN A 227 15.31 -7.00 11.32
N SER A 228 16.09 -8.08 11.36
CA SER A 228 16.98 -8.49 10.25
C SER A 228 16.39 -9.54 9.31
N ASP A 229 15.15 -10.00 9.53
CA ASP A 229 14.55 -11.09 8.75
C ASP A 229 13.75 -10.55 7.55
N MET A 230 14.45 -10.18 6.48
CA MET A 230 13.86 -9.66 5.26
C MET A 230 13.48 -10.79 4.29
N LYS A 231 12.19 -10.83 3.92
CA LYS A 231 11.62 -11.75 2.90
C LYS A 231 10.71 -10.99 1.94
N ILE A 232 11.24 -9.97 1.30
CA ILE A 232 10.48 -9.12 0.40
C ILE A 232 9.88 -9.91 -0.78
N CYS A 233 8.67 -9.55 -1.19
CA CYS A 233 7.98 -10.17 -2.30
C CYS A 233 8.60 -9.75 -3.64
N THR A 234 9.20 -10.69 -4.37
CA THR A 234 9.83 -10.40 -5.67
C THR A 234 8.83 -10.02 -6.77
N PHE A 235 7.53 -10.31 -6.60
CA PHE A 235 6.48 -9.87 -7.53
C PHE A 235 6.35 -8.35 -7.61
N LEU A 236 6.84 -7.61 -6.62
CA LEU A 236 6.98 -6.15 -6.70
C LEU A 236 7.71 -5.72 -7.97
N TRP A 237 8.84 -6.33 -8.23
CA TRP A 237 9.63 -6.02 -9.43
C TRP A 237 9.15 -6.76 -10.66
N VAL A 238 8.91 -8.07 -10.54
CA VAL A 238 8.65 -8.93 -11.70
C VAL A 238 7.34 -8.58 -12.40
N TYR A 239 6.32 -8.15 -11.65
CA TYR A 239 4.99 -8.02 -12.24
C TYR A 239 4.24 -6.74 -11.90
N TYR A 240 3.91 -6.48 -10.63
CA TYR A 240 2.90 -5.48 -10.34
C TYR A 240 3.41 -4.10 -9.90
N GLY A 241 4.68 -3.96 -9.51
CA GLY A 241 5.23 -2.65 -9.18
C GLY A 241 5.23 -1.70 -10.38
N TYR A 242 4.97 -0.43 -10.13
CA TYR A 242 5.02 0.58 -11.16
C TYR A 242 6.46 0.79 -11.63
N THR A 243 6.69 0.95 -12.93
CA THR A 243 8.03 0.94 -13.53
C THR A 243 8.96 2.04 -13.01
N ALA A 244 8.40 3.20 -12.63
CA ALA A 244 9.17 4.29 -12.03
C ALA A 244 9.46 4.10 -10.54
N SER A 245 8.88 3.08 -9.88
CA SER A 245 9.12 2.79 -8.47
C SER A 245 10.46 2.11 -8.24
N SER A 246 10.96 2.26 -7.02
CA SER A 246 12.11 1.51 -6.51
C SER A 246 11.77 0.92 -5.15
N TYR A 247 12.25 -0.29 -4.88
CA TYR A 247 12.13 -0.95 -3.59
C TYR A 247 13.51 -1.46 -3.18
N GLU A 248 13.89 -1.29 -1.92
CA GLU A 248 15.22 -1.67 -1.41
C GLU A 248 16.37 -1.17 -2.30
N GLY A 249 16.23 0.06 -2.81
CA GLY A 249 17.21 0.68 -3.71
C GLY A 249 17.24 0.15 -5.15
N VAL A 250 16.37 -0.80 -5.52
CA VAL A 250 16.34 -1.42 -6.85
C VAL A 250 15.13 -0.90 -7.64
N ASN A 251 15.38 -0.22 -8.75
CA ASN A 251 14.33 0.28 -9.64
C ASN A 251 13.65 -0.86 -10.40
N VAL A 252 12.33 -0.78 -10.55
CA VAL A 252 11.50 -1.82 -11.18
C VAL A 252 11.83 -2.00 -12.65
N GLU A 253 11.92 -0.92 -13.43
CA GLU A 253 12.24 -0.97 -14.86
C GLU A 253 13.62 -1.59 -15.11
N GLN A 254 14.63 -1.14 -14.35
CA GLN A 254 15.99 -1.66 -14.47
C GLN A 254 16.08 -3.15 -14.10
N MET A 255 15.35 -3.58 -13.07
CA MET A 255 15.32 -5.00 -12.70
C MET A 255 14.71 -5.85 -13.80
N ARG A 256 13.57 -5.42 -14.37
CA ARG A 256 12.91 -6.12 -15.48
C ARG A 256 13.80 -6.20 -16.70
N TYR A 257 14.47 -5.10 -17.06
CA TYR A 257 15.45 -5.07 -18.15
C TYR A 257 16.58 -6.08 -17.90
N ASN A 258 17.20 -6.04 -16.74
CA ASN A 258 18.30 -6.95 -16.40
C ASN A 258 17.84 -8.42 -16.39
N CYS A 259 16.62 -8.69 -15.95
CA CYS A 259 16.03 -10.03 -15.99
C CYS A 259 15.89 -10.53 -17.43
N GLY A 260 15.37 -9.70 -18.34
CA GLY A 260 15.27 -10.01 -19.77
C GLY A 260 16.63 -10.29 -20.41
N ALA A 261 17.63 -9.46 -20.14
CA ALA A 261 18.99 -9.68 -20.62
C ALA A 261 19.58 -11.01 -20.10
N LYS A 262 19.36 -11.34 -18.82
CA LYS A 262 19.80 -12.64 -18.26
C LYS A 262 19.07 -13.83 -18.87
N MET A 263 17.81 -13.69 -19.24
CA MET A 263 17.08 -14.72 -19.96
C MET A 263 17.69 -14.98 -21.33
N ALA A 264 17.99 -13.94 -22.10
CA ALA A 264 18.63 -14.06 -23.42
C ALA A 264 19.98 -14.78 -23.35
N GLN A 265 20.79 -14.53 -22.33
CA GLN A 265 22.09 -15.22 -22.12
C GLN A 265 21.96 -16.73 -21.88
N ARG A 266 20.79 -17.21 -21.47
CA ARG A 266 20.53 -18.63 -21.14
C ARG A 266 19.69 -19.34 -22.17
N ASP A 267 19.10 -18.60 -23.11
CA ASP A 267 18.18 -19.12 -24.09
C ASP A 267 18.92 -19.48 -25.40
N ASN A 268 18.45 -20.52 -26.07
CA ASN A 268 19.02 -21.02 -27.32
C ASN A 268 18.09 -20.82 -28.52
N VAL A 269 16.91 -20.24 -28.31
CA VAL A 269 15.93 -20.04 -29.39
C VAL A 269 16.36 -18.90 -30.32
N GLN A 270 15.98 -19.02 -31.59
CA GLN A 270 16.26 -18.02 -32.64
C GLN A 270 14.93 -17.55 -33.25
N PRO A 271 14.15 -16.72 -32.55
CA PRO A 271 12.92 -16.16 -33.09
C PRO A 271 13.23 -15.01 -34.05
N ASP A 272 12.27 -14.67 -34.91
CA ASP A 272 12.37 -13.54 -35.82
C ASP A 272 12.23 -12.19 -35.07
N ILE A 273 11.46 -12.17 -34.00
CA ILE A 273 11.21 -10.97 -33.19
C ILE A 273 11.10 -11.31 -31.70
N VAL A 274 11.35 -10.32 -30.85
CA VAL A 274 11.05 -10.33 -29.43
C VAL A 274 9.92 -9.34 -29.15
N ALA A 275 8.93 -9.75 -28.37
CA ALA A 275 7.80 -8.90 -28.02
C ALA A 275 7.43 -9.04 -26.55
N GLY A 276 7.05 -7.94 -25.90
CA GLY A 276 6.54 -7.93 -24.54
C GLY A 276 5.02 -7.85 -24.47
N VAL A 277 4.41 -8.62 -23.58
CA VAL A 277 3.00 -8.40 -23.25
C VAL A 277 2.87 -7.13 -22.43
N PRO A 278 2.09 -6.13 -22.86
CA PRO A 278 1.96 -4.85 -22.13
C PRO A 278 1.26 -5.03 -20.77
N ASP A 279 1.63 -4.23 -19.76
CA ASP A 279 2.76 -3.30 -19.78
C ASP A 279 3.98 -3.91 -19.08
N SER A 280 3.79 -4.81 -18.10
CA SER A 280 4.85 -5.38 -17.26
C SER A 280 5.91 -6.19 -18.04
N GLY A 281 5.55 -6.79 -19.15
CA GLY A 281 6.46 -7.57 -20.01
C GLY A 281 7.38 -6.74 -20.90
N ILE A 282 7.12 -5.44 -21.07
CA ILE A 282 7.86 -4.61 -22.05
C ILE A 282 9.35 -4.49 -21.70
N ALA A 283 9.68 -4.10 -20.47
CA ALA A 283 11.07 -3.94 -20.06
C ALA A 283 11.86 -5.27 -20.12
N HIS A 284 11.23 -6.38 -19.76
CA HIS A 284 11.83 -7.72 -19.94
C HIS A 284 12.17 -8.01 -21.41
N ALA A 285 11.22 -7.72 -22.31
CA ALA A 285 11.42 -7.96 -23.75
C ALA A 285 12.48 -7.02 -24.36
N VAL A 286 12.53 -5.77 -23.94
CA VAL A 286 13.58 -4.82 -24.37
C VAL A 286 14.96 -5.30 -23.92
N GLY A 287 15.09 -5.73 -22.65
CA GLY A 287 16.35 -6.27 -22.14
C GLY A 287 16.79 -7.54 -22.88
N TYR A 288 15.84 -8.45 -23.17
CA TYR A 288 16.09 -9.65 -23.94
C TYR A 288 16.53 -9.32 -25.39
N ALA A 289 15.82 -8.42 -26.07
CA ALA A 289 16.13 -8.04 -27.44
C ALA A 289 17.51 -7.39 -27.55
N ASN A 290 17.85 -6.47 -26.65
CA ASN A 290 19.14 -5.80 -26.65
C ASN A 290 20.30 -6.78 -26.43
N GLU A 291 20.15 -7.75 -25.54
CA GLU A 291 21.19 -8.74 -25.24
C GLU A 291 21.35 -9.78 -26.34
N SER A 292 20.24 -10.29 -26.93
CA SER A 292 20.24 -11.32 -27.96
C SER A 292 20.56 -10.77 -29.35
N GLY A 293 20.40 -9.46 -29.57
CA GLY A 293 20.47 -8.86 -30.92
C GLY A 293 19.23 -9.12 -31.81
N ILE A 294 18.21 -9.79 -31.29
CA ILE A 294 16.96 -10.07 -32.01
C ILE A 294 16.09 -8.80 -31.98
N PRO A 295 15.46 -8.40 -33.12
CA PRO A 295 14.68 -7.17 -33.18
C PRO A 295 13.50 -7.16 -32.19
N PHE A 296 13.36 -6.07 -31.44
CA PHE A 296 12.17 -5.81 -30.65
C PHE A 296 11.01 -5.36 -31.54
N SER A 297 9.83 -5.94 -31.35
CA SER A 297 8.60 -5.53 -32.02
C SER A 297 7.47 -5.36 -31.00
N ARG A 298 6.46 -4.59 -31.38
CA ARG A 298 5.32 -4.30 -30.50
C ARG A 298 3.99 -4.74 -31.11
N PRO A 299 3.77 -6.06 -31.28
CA PRO A 299 2.55 -6.61 -31.90
C PRO A 299 1.35 -6.58 -30.98
N PHE A 300 1.53 -6.37 -29.67
CA PHE A 300 0.47 -6.31 -28.68
C PHE A 300 0.18 -4.89 -28.24
N ILE A 301 -1.09 -4.53 -28.15
CA ILE A 301 -1.57 -3.24 -27.67
C ILE A 301 -2.57 -3.50 -26.54
N LYS A 302 -2.39 -2.80 -25.42
CA LYS A 302 -3.36 -2.81 -24.31
C LYS A 302 -4.63 -2.08 -24.76
N TYR A 303 -5.79 -2.74 -24.63
CA TYR A 303 -7.07 -2.11 -24.89
C TYR A 303 -7.49 -1.25 -23.70
N THR A 304 -7.24 0.05 -23.80
CA THR A 304 -7.47 1.01 -22.72
C THR A 304 -8.91 1.50 -22.53
N PRO A 305 -9.86 1.40 -23.52
CA PRO A 305 -11.23 1.80 -23.32
C PRO A 305 -12.03 0.95 -22.33
N THR A 306 -11.58 -0.29 -22.07
CA THR A 306 -12.16 -1.13 -21.03
C THR A 306 -11.34 -1.03 -19.76
N TRP A 307 -12.02 -1.10 -18.61
CA TRP A 307 -11.35 -1.14 -17.32
C TRP A 307 -10.43 -2.36 -17.25
N PRO A 308 -9.17 -2.20 -16.85
CA PRO A 308 -8.07 -3.09 -17.29
C PRO A 308 -7.89 -4.37 -16.51
N ARG A 309 -8.84 -4.89 -15.84
CA ARG A 309 -8.64 -6.18 -15.15
C ARG A 309 -9.85 -7.08 -15.15
#